data_27d21802bca657ad043aded4fd5439fd
#
_entry.id   27d21802bca657ad043aded4fd5439fd
#
_cell.length_a   1.000
_cell.length_b   1.000
_cell.length_c   1.000
_cell.angle_alpha   90.00
_cell.angle_beta   90.00
_cell.angle_gamma   90.00
#
_symmetry.space_group_name_H-M   'P 1'
#
loop_
_entity.id
_entity.type
_entity.pdbx_description
1 polymer ?
#
loop_
_entity_poly.entity_id
_entity_poly.type
_entity_poly.pdbx_seq_one_letter_code
_entity_poly.pdbx_strand_id
1 'polypeptide(L)'
;MKNFGCVLFAAVLVTGCRTSPAPANPNANARTRAVLQYFQSLETRPDKRLLSGQFSNFGDRANLNLLTEIHDRTGHWPAILGVDYAGRGGVSTENPNRAAIEYWNEGGLVTVSTHLYNPARATNNAFGGLRDKDVDLNTLLDPGTDTHARWMQELDQVAAGLQELQSHGVVVMWRPFHEMNGNWFWWDGKDPKTFKKLWRQMFDYFTRTKGLNNLLWVYAPNHGTNTAVYYPGNHYVDLVGLDAYTDFVDTQHILGYAEVARLPKPFGFTEFGPHGPANPQGDYDYLQFLQGVQANFPRTVFFMSWNAKWSLARNTNVTGMLDSPWMVNRNDLPKGLAGNP
;
A
#
# COMPACT_ATOMS: atom_id res chain seq x y z
N MET A 1 -54.50 43.43 -20.67
CA MET A 1 -53.08 43.54 -20.28
C MET A 1 -52.90 42.56 -19.11
N LYS A 2 -52.24 41.42 -19.37
CA LYS A 2 -51.99 40.38 -18.32
C LYS A 2 -50.50 40.46 -18.01
N ASN A 3 -50.17 40.83 -16.76
CA ASN A 3 -48.82 40.86 -16.25
C ASN A 3 -48.33 39.44 -15.99
N PHE A 4 -47.27 39.00 -16.70
CA PHE A 4 -46.53 37.78 -16.33
C PHE A 4 -45.40 38.16 -15.35
N GLY A 5 -45.55 37.76 -14.11
CA GLY A 5 -44.48 37.85 -13.12
C GLY A 5 -43.46 36.75 -13.34
N CYS A 6 -42.20 37.14 -13.61
CA CYS A 6 -41.08 36.22 -13.70
C CYS A 6 -40.57 35.91 -12.30
N VAL A 7 -40.72 34.66 -11.86
CA VAL A 7 -40.17 34.17 -10.58
C VAL A 7 -38.75 33.65 -10.87
N LEU A 8 -37.76 34.39 -10.43
CA LEU A 8 -36.36 33.92 -10.42
C LEU A 8 -36.16 32.92 -9.27
N PHE A 9 -35.94 31.63 -9.57
CA PHE A 9 -35.42 30.69 -8.63
C PHE A 9 -33.91 30.87 -8.51
N ALA A 10 -33.45 31.41 -7.40
CA ALA A 10 -32.05 31.41 -7.01
C ALA A 10 -31.67 30.00 -6.50
N ALA A 11 -30.92 29.25 -7.30
CA ALA A 11 -30.30 28.00 -6.85
C ALA A 11 -29.15 28.34 -5.90
N VAL A 12 -29.35 28.10 -4.61
CA VAL A 12 -28.28 28.16 -3.60
C VAL A 12 -27.42 26.93 -3.80
N LEU A 13 -26.27 27.08 -4.47
CA LEU A 13 -25.20 26.09 -4.46
C LEU A 13 -24.61 26.01 -3.04
N VAL A 14 -25.09 25.08 -2.24
CA VAL A 14 -24.43 24.69 -0.99
C VAL A 14 -23.18 23.89 -1.39
N THR A 15 -22.05 24.57 -1.54
CA THR A 15 -20.74 23.95 -1.58
C THR A 15 -20.41 23.43 -0.17
N GLY A 16 -20.94 22.27 0.15
CA GLY A 16 -20.55 21.55 1.35
C GLY A 16 -19.06 21.25 1.24
N CYS A 17 -18.26 21.90 2.06
CA CYS A 17 -16.86 21.55 2.27
C CYS A 17 -16.85 20.09 2.80
N ARG A 18 -16.69 19.10 1.91
CA ARG A 18 -16.44 17.71 2.35
C ARG A 18 -15.09 17.73 3.04
N THR A 19 -15.08 17.74 4.36
CA THR A 19 -13.86 17.50 5.12
C THR A 19 -13.33 16.13 4.70
N SER A 20 -12.13 16.10 4.13
CA SER A 20 -11.46 14.85 3.78
C SER A 20 -11.37 13.96 5.03
N PRO A 21 -11.67 12.66 4.93
CA PRO A 21 -11.61 11.77 6.09
C PRO A 21 -10.25 11.86 6.78
N ALA A 22 -10.29 11.97 8.11
CA ALA A 22 -9.08 11.98 8.93
C ALA A 22 -8.37 10.62 8.88
N PRO A 23 -7.05 10.54 9.18
CA PRO A 23 -6.34 9.28 9.32
C PRO A 23 -7.02 8.34 10.31
N ALA A 24 -6.88 7.03 10.08
CA ALA A 24 -7.36 5.98 10.96
C ALA A 24 -6.78 6.12 12.38
N ASN A 25 -5.49 6.47 12.49
CA ASN A 25 -4.89 6.84 13.76
C ASN A 25 -5.25 8.31 14.11
N PRO A 26 -6.04 8.57 15.16
CA PRO A 26 -6.40 9.93 15.55
C PRO A 26 -5.19 10.77 16.00
N ASN A 27 -4.10 10.11 16.42
CA ASN A 27 -2.86 10.75 16.85
C ASN A 27 -1.84 10.89 15.71
N ALA A 28 -2.21 10.57 14.46
CA ALA A 28 -1.33 10.74 13.30
C ALA A 28 -0.70 12.15 13.31
N ASN A 29 0.60 12.24 13.05
CA ASN A 29 1.30 13.53 13.04
C ASN A 29 0.85 14.39 11.82
N ALA A 30 1.24 15.65 11.82
CA ALA A 30 0.83 16.61 10.78
C ALA A 30 1.25 16.17 9.37
N ARG A 31 2.45 15.59 9.25
CA ARG A 31 2.97 15.11 7.96
C ARG A 31 2.19 13.89 7.45
N THR A 32 1.87 12.94 8.32
CA THR A 32 1.02 11.79 7.98
C THR A 32 -0.36 12.24 7.48
N ARG A 33 -0.95 13.25 8.14
CA ARG A 33 -2.22 13.87 7.68
C ARG A 33 -2.08 14.51 6.30
N ALA A 34 -0.99 15.24 6.06
CA ALA A 34 -0.74 15.89 4.78
C ALA A 34 -0.55 14.88 3.64
N VAL A 35 0.18 13.79 3.89
CA VAL A 35 0.33 12.70 2.90
C VAL A 35 -1.02 12.06 2.57
N LEU A 36 -1.84 11.73 3.58
CA LEU A 36 -3.18 11.19 3.32
C LEU A 36 -4.06 12.15 2.53
N GLN A 37 -4.07 13.44 2.89
CA GLN A 37 -4.82 14.48 2.16
C GLN A 37 -4.35 14.59 0.71
N TYR A 38 -3.06 14.41 0.47
CA TYR A 38 -2.53 14.38 -0.89
C TYR A 38 -3.11 13.22 -1.69
N PHE A 39 -3.09 11.97 -1.17
CA PHE A 39 -3.72 10.82 -1.81
C PHE A 39 -5.21 11.08 -2.11
N GLN A 40 -5.96 11.63 -1.15
CA GLN A 40 -7.37 11.97 -1.31
C GLN A 40 -7.58 13.02 -2.41
N SER A 41 -6.67 13.99 -2.51
CA SER A 41 -6.76 15.04 -3.55
C SER A 41 -6.59 14.49 -4.97
N LEU A 42 -5.87 13.38 -5.14
CA LEU A 42 -5.65 12.76 -6.44
C LEU A 42 -6.92 12.15 -7.04
N GLU A 43 -7.88 11.71 -6.22
CA GLU A 43 -9.10 11.04 -6.69
C GLU A 43 -9.96 11.91 -7.63
N THR A 44 -9.85 13.22 -7.54
CA THR A 44 -10.66 14.18 -8.31
C THR A 44 -9.89 14.92 -9.41
N ARG A 45 -8.59 14.66 -9.55
CA ARG A 45 -7.76 15.34 -10.56
C ARG A 45 -7.97 14.73 -11.94
N PRO A 46 -8.04 15.55 -12.99
CA PRO A 46 -8.11 15.06 -14.37
C PRO A 46 -6.76 14.56 -14.89
N ASP A 47 -5.66 15.12 -14.38
CA ASP A 47 -4.26 14.80 -14.69
C ASP A 47 -3.41 14.71 -13.42
N LYS A 48 -2.13 14.36 -13.52
CA LYS A 48 -1.20 14.24 -12.38
C LYS A 48 -1.85 13.56 -11.18
N ARG A 49 -2.45 12.37 -11.42
CA ARG A 49 -3.25 11.67 -10.43
C ARG A 49 -2.76 10.26 -10.08
N LEU A 50 -1.95 9.61 -10.92
CA LEU A 50 -1.48 8.25 -10.70
C LEU A 50 -0.03 8.28 -10.24
N LEU A 51 0.21 8.05 -8.95
CA LEU A 51 1.54 7.93 -8.37
C LEU A 51 2.22 6.65 -8.89
N SER A 52 3.40 6.81 -9.48
CA SER A 52 4.24 5.68 -9.87
C SER A 52 4.92 5.07 -8.64
N GLY A 53 5.02 3.75 -8.59
CA GLY A 53 5.67 3.06 -7.50
C GLY A 53 6.47 1.84 -7.96
N GLN A 54 7.55 1.57 -7.26
CA GLN A 54 8.39 0.40 -7.48
C GLN A 54 8.76 -0.25 -6.16
N PHE A 55 8.44 -1.52 -6.03
CA PHE A 55 8.92 -2.35 -4.95
C PHE A 55 10.38 -2.75 -5.22
N SER A 56 11.27 -2.49 -4.26
CA SER A 56 12.68 -2.76 -4.41
C SER A 56 13.03 -4.21 -4.03
N ASN A 57 13.07 -4.51 -2.72
CA ASN A 57 13.46 -5.84 -2.26
C ASN A 57 13.08 -6.06 -0.78
N PHE A 58 13.48 -7.23 -0.28
CA PHE A 58 13.18 -7.75 1.07
C PHE A 58 14.40 -7.62 1.98
N GLY A 59 14.19 -7.27 3.25
CA GLY A 59 15.15 -7.35 4.34
C GLY A 59 16.57 -6.98 3.92
N ASP A 60 17.51 -7.87 4.12
CA ASP A 60 18.94 -7.65 3.84
C ASP A 60 19.28 -7.28 2.38
N ARG A 61 18.35 -7.47 1.46
CA ARG A 61 18.53 -7.14 0.03
C ARG A 61 17.88 -5.81 -0.36
N ALA A 62 17.16 -5.16 0.54
CA ALA A 62 16.53 -3.87 0.25
C ALA A 62 17.60 -2.79 -0.03
N ASN A 63 17.45 -2.08 -1.13
CA ASN A 63 18.33 -1.01 -1.57
C ASN A 63 17.65 -0.17 -2.66
N LEU A 64 18.32 0.86 -3.18
CA LEU A 64 17.77 1.74 -4.23
C LEU A 64 18.19 1.37 -5.65
N ASN A 65 18.96 0.31 -5.85
CA ASN A 65 19.54 -0.01 -7.17
C ASN A 65 18.51 -0.14 -8.29
N LEU A 66 17.35 -0.76 -7.99
CA LEU A 66 16.31 -0.94 -9.00
C LEU A 66 15.65 0.40 -9.38
N LEU A 67 15.48 1.32 -8.42
CA LEU A 67 14.94 2.65 -8.68
C LEU A 67 15.93 3.50 -9.46
N THR A 68 17.24 3.39 -9.14
CA THR A 68 18.32 4.02 -9.90
C THR A 68 18.33 3.53 -11.35
N GLU A 69 18.21 2.22 -11.57
CA GLU A 69 18.13 1.66 -12.92
C GLU A 69 16.91 2.19 -13.71
N ILE A 70 15.75 2.34 -13.05
CA ILE A 70 14.57 2.94 -13.69
C ILE A 70 14.86 4.40 -14.08
N HIS A 71 15.45 5.17 -13.16
CA HIS A 71 15.81 6.56 -13.43
C HIS A 71 16.81 6.68 -14.58
N ASP A 72 17.87 5.89 -14.60
CA ASP A 72 18.89 5.92 -15.65
C ASP A 72 18.33 5.60 -17.04
N ARG A 73 17.31 4.74 -17.10
CA ARG A 73 16.65 4.35 -18.36
C ARG A 73 15.56 5.33 -18.81
N THR A 74 14.91 6.02 -17.88
CA THR A 74 13.68 6.78 -18.18
C THR A 74 13.77 8.27 -17.88
N GLY A 75 14.76 8.70 -17.10
CA GLY A 75 14.86 10.06 -16.55
C GLY A 75 13.92 10.32 -15.36
N HIS A 76 13.13 9.33 -14.92
CA HIS A 76 12.14 9.49 -13.86
C HIS A 76 12.42 8.61 -12.64
N TRP A 77 12.31 9.20 -11.46
CA TRP A 77 12.24 8.45 -10.21
C TRP A 77 10.79 8.10 -9.91
N PRO A 78 10.43 6.83 -9.61
CA PRO A 78 9.09 6.49 -9.12
C PRO A 78 8.69 7.35 -7.92
N ALA A 79 7.42 7.72 -7.78
CA ALA A 79 6.97 8.52 -6.64
C ALA A 79 7.05 7.76 -5.31
N ILE A 80 6.89 6.43 -5.33
CA ILE A 80 6.82 5.57 -4.15
C ILE A 80 7.88 4.48 -4.22
N LEU A 81 8.71 4.37 -3.17
CA LEU A 81 9.56 3.22 -2.90
C LEU A 81 8.80 2.18 -2.07
N GLY A 82 8.85 0.91 -2.45
CA GLY A 82 8.39 -0.20 -1.63
C GLY A 82 9.54 -1.06 -1.10
N VAL A 83 9.50 -1.42 0.18
CA VAL A 83 10.41 -2.36 0.82
C VAL A 83 9.64 -3.33 1.72
N ASP A 84 10.27 -4.44 2.09
CA ASP A 84 9.66 -5.43 2.99
C ASP A 84 10.62 -5.80 4.12
N TYR A 85 10.08 -5.99 5.31
CA TYR A 85 10.85 -6.33 6.51
C TYR A 85 11.17 -7.82 6.64
N ALA A 86 10.72 -8.68 5.72
CA ALA A 86 11.05 -10.11 5.79
C ALA A 86 12.52 -10.36 5.45
N GLY A 87 13.28 -10.85 6.41
CA GLY A 87 14.66 -11.27 6.27
C GLY A 87 14.82 -12.80 6.32
N ARG A 88 16.04 -13.30 6.19
CA ARG A 88 16.32 -14.74 6.21
C ARG A 88 16.16 -15.39 7.60
N GLY A 89 16.22 -14.63 8.66
CA GLY A 89 16.18 -15.13 10.05
C GLY A 89 15.06 -14.52 10.88
N GLY A 90 14.11 -13.82 10.26
CA GLY A 90 13.07 -13.07 10.95
C GLY A 90 12.90 -11.66 10.38
N VAL A 91 12.38 -10.76 11.18
CA VAL A 91 12.25 -9.34 10.80
C VAL A 91 13.64 -8.73 10.62
N SER A 92 13.87 -8.10 9.48
CA SER A 92 15.12 -7.39 9.12
C SER A 92 14.77 -5.98 8.66
N THR A 93 15.14 -4.98 9.44
CA THR A 93 14.74 -3.60 9.23
C THR A 93 15.87 -2.68 8.78
N GLU A 94 17.13 -3.04 8.99
CA GLU A 94 18.29 -2.16 8.76
C GLU A 94 18.37 -1.65 7.32
N ASN A 95 18.45 -2.54 6.34
CA ASN A 95 18.54 -2.15 4.92
C ASN A 95 17.25 -1.54 4.39
N PRO A 96 16.04 -2.08 4.69
CA PRO A 96 14.79 -1.44 4.35
C PRO A 96 14.69 0.00 4.88
N ASN A 97 15.05 0.22 6.14
CA ASN A 97 14.98 1.55 6.74
C ASN A 97 16.01 2.51 6.16
N ARG A 98 17.24 2.06 5.92
CA ARG A 98 18.26 2.89 5.25
C ARG A 98 17.76 3.35 3.88
N ALA A 99 17.25 2.44 3.04
CA ALA A 99 16.70 2.79 1.74
C ALA A 99 15.47 3.71 1.84
N ALA A 100 14.59 3.45 2.79
CA ALA A 100 13.39 4.25 3.02
C ALA A 100 13.73 5.68 3.48
N ILE A 101 14.66 5.83 4.41
CA ILE A 101 15.11 7.14 4.93
C ILE A 101 15.79 7.94 3.82
N GLU A 102 16.70 7.30 3.06
CA GLU A 102 17.38 7.93 1.92
C GLU A 102 16.36 8.42 0.90
N TYR A 103 15.43 7.55 0.47
CA TYR A 103 14.45 7.89 -0.55
C TYR A 103 13.46 8.97 -0.09
N TRP A 104 13.05 8.91 1.18
CA TRP A 104 12.20 9.93 1.79
C TRP A 104 12.88 11.30 1.81
N ASN A 105 14.17 11.36 2.22
CA ASN A 105 14.95 12.59 2.28
C ASN A 105 15.13 13.24 0.90
N GLU A 106 15.10 12.44 -0.17
CA GLU A 106 15.12 12.89 -1.56
C GLU A 106 13.72 13.28 -2.10
N GLY A 107 12.71 13.27 -1.26
CA GLY A 107 11.35 13.72 -1.59
C GLY A 107 10.42 12.61 -2.08
N GLY A 108 10.78 11.33 -1.99
CA GLY A 108 9.93 10.20 -2.36
C GLY A 108 9.03 9.72 -1.22
N LEU A 109 7.90 9.11 -1.55
CA LEU A 109 7.02 8.43 -0.60
C LEU A 109 7.50 7.00 -0.34
N VAL A 110 7.07 6.40 0.77
CA VAL A 110 7.53 5.08 1.22
C VAL A 110 6.36 4.17 1.57
N THR A 111 6.37 2.94 1.06
CA THR A 111 5.53 1.85 1.57
C THR A 111 6.39 0.73 2.14
N VAL A 112 5.95 0.20 3.28
CA VAL A 112 6.61 -0.94 3.94
C VAL A 112 5.58 -2.04 4.10
N SER A 113 5.93 -3.24 3.63
CA SER A 113 5.20 -4.48 3.90
C SER A 113 6.02 -5.40 4.79
N THR A 114 5.43 -6.51 5.18
CA THR A 114 6.18 -7.61 5.78
C THR A 114 5.52 -8.94 5.46
N HIS A 115 6.34 -9.90 5.04
CA HIS A 115 5.97 -11.30 4.96
C HIS A 115 6.25 -11.94 6.32
N LEU A 116 5.30 -11.77 7.24
CA LEU A 116 5.37 -12.18 8.63
C LEU A 116 5.64 -13.67 8.77
N TYR A 117 6.50 -14.03 9.74
CA TYR A 117 6.74 -15.41 10.08
C TYR A 117 5.51 -16.03 10.77
N ASN A 118 5.36 -17.35 10.67
CA ASN A 118 4.28 -18.05 11.35
C ASN A 118 4.57 -18.17 12.86
N PRO A 119 3.87 -17.43 13.73
CA PRO A 119 4.15 -17.45 15.18
C PRO A 119 3.76 -18.76 15.85
N ALA A 120 3.02 -19.65 15.19
CA ALA A 120 2.78 -21.00 15.69
C ALA A 120 4.03 -21.91 15.58
N ARG A 121 5.08 -21.47 14.88
CA ARG A 121 6.34 -22.22 14.76
C ARG A 121 7.41 -21.70 15.72
N ALA A 122 8.01 -22.61 16.49
CA ALA A 122 9.07 -22.25 17.46
C ALA A 122 10.42 -21.92 16.78
N THR A 123 10.64 -22.41 15.56
CA THR A 123 11.87 -22.18 14.78
C THR A 123 11.54 -21.40 13.52
N ASN A 124 12.00 -20.16 13.45
CA ASN A 124 11.90 -19.33 12.27
C ASN A 124 13.15 -19.57 11.42
N ASN A 125 13.05 -20.42 10.43
CA ASN A 125 13.99 -20.42 9.32
C ASN A 125 13.45 -19.51 8.22
N ALA A 126 14.36 -18.97 7.40
CA ALA A 126 14.04 -18.05 6.32
C ALA A 126 12.82 -18.52 5.52
N PHE A 127 11.78 -17.73 5.51
CA PHE A 127 10.47 -18.07 4.94
C PHE A 127 9.81 -19.32 5.55
N GLY A 128 10.37 -19.87 6.65
CA GLY A 128 9.82 -21.03 7.36
C GLY A 128 8.48 -20.69 7.98
N GLY A 129 7.49 -21.47 7.65
CA GLY A 129 6.14 -21.28 8.15
C GLY A 129 5.33 -20.19 7.47
N LEU A 130 5.90 -19.34 6.59
CA LEU A 130 5.14 -18.33 5.86
C LEU A 130 3.94 -18.94 5.11
N ARG A 131 4.15 -20.09 4.48
CA ARG A 131 3.15 -20.84 3.72
C ARG A 131 2.48 -21.98 4.50
N ASP A 132 2.80 -22.11 5.78
CA ASP A 132 2.21 -23.11 6.63
C ASP A 132 0.91 -22.58 7.26
N LYS A 133 -0.21 -23.09 6.81
CA LYS A 133 -1.54 -22.65 7.22
C LYS A 133 -2.04 -23.26 8.51
N ASP A 134 -1.31 -24.18 9.11
CA ASP A 134 -1.68 -24.81 10.37
C ASP A 134 -1.42 -23.85 11.55
N VAL A 135 -2.27 -22.83 11.65
CA VAL A 135 -2.30 -21.87 12.74
C VAL A 135 -3.73 -21.47 13.06
N ASP A 136 -4.09 -21.55 14.32
CA ASP A 136 -5.32 -20.95 14.84
C ASP A 136 -5.04 -19.50 15.26
N LEU A 137 -5.65 -18.54 14.54
CA LEU A 137 -5.49 -17.12 14.85
C LEU A 137 -5.97 -16.72 16.26
N ASN A 138 -6.83 -17.53 16.90
CA ASN A 138 -7.24 -17.27 18.29
C ASN A 138 -6.07 -17.41 19.26
N THR A 139 -5.09 -18.29 18.97
CA THR A 139 -3.89 -18.44 19.81
C THR A 139 -2.98 -17.22 19.77
N LEU A 140 -2.99 -16.42 18.67
CA LEU A 140 -2.27 -15.16 18.60
C LEU A 140 -2.94 -14.07 19.46
N LEU A 141 -4.24 -14.19 19.66
CA LEU A 141 -5.05 -13.24 20.43
C LEU A 141 -5.13 -13.58 21.92
N ASP A 142 -4.75 -14.79 22.32
CA ASP A 142 -4.81 -15.28 23.71
C ASP A 142 -3.45 -15.09 24.42
N PRO A 143 -3.34 -14.14 25.39
CA PRO A 143 -2.10 -13.89 26.11
C PRO A 143 -1.53 -15.10 26.88
N GLY A 144 -2.32 -16.15 27.10
CA GLY A 144 -1.91 -17.38 27.79
C GLY A 144 -1.12 -18.36 26.92
N THR A 145 -0.89 -18.07 25.65
CA THR A 145 -0.27 -19.01 24.70
C THR A 145 1.16 -18.61 24.32
N ASP A 146 2.01 -19.61 24.06
CA ASP A 146 3.35 -19.38 23.48
C ASP A 146 3.28 -18.73 22.09
N THR A 147 2.23 -19.02 21.32
CA THR A 147 2.00 -18.41 20.00
C THR A 147 1.80 -16.91 20.13
N HIS A 148 1.01 -16.46 21.10
CA HIS A 148 0.85 -15.05 21.42
C HIS A 148 2.17 -14.39 21.81
N ALA A 149 2.95 -15.04 22.68
CA ALA A 149 4.24 -14.50 23.12
C ALA A 149 5.19 -14.28 21.92
N ARG A 150 5.29 -15.25 21.01
CA ARG A 150 6.09 -15.12 19.77
C ARG A 150 5.53 -14.06 18.82
N TRP A 151 4.20 -14.00 18.69
CA TRP A 151 3.53 -12.96 17.91
C TRP A 151 3.86 -11.55 18.42
N MET A 152 3.75 -11.32 19.73
CA MET A 152 4.07 -10.01 20.32
C MET A 152 5.55 -9.67 20.17
N GLN A 153 6.45 -10.64 20.26
CA GLN A 153 7.88 -10.44 20.01
C GLN A 153 8.15 -10.01 18.55
N GLU A 154 7.47 -10.62 17.58
CA GLU A 154 7.58 -10.20 16.16
C GLU A 154 7.03 -8.79 15.95
N LEU A 155 5.88 -8.48 16.55
CA LEU A 155 5.32 -7.12 16.52
C LEU A 155 6.28 -6.09 17.14
N ASP A 156 6.99 -6.44 18.21
CA ASP A 156 7.99 -5.57 18.83
C ASP A 156 9.15 -5.25 17.87
N GLN A 157 9.64 -6.25 17.16
CA GLN A 157 10.71 -6.08 16.16
C GLN A 157 10.26 -5.18 15.01
N VAL A 158 9.06 -5.43 14.47
CA VAL A 158 8.46 -4.60 13.43
C VAL A 158 8.27 -3.16 13.92
N ALA A 159 7.72 -3.00 15.13
CA ALA A 159 7.48 -1.69 15.71
C ALA A 159 8.78 -0.90 15.92
N ALA A 160 9.86 -1.56 16.33
CA ALA A 160 11.18 -0.91 16.49
C ALA A 160 11.68 -0.34 15.14
N GLY A 161 11.55 -1.09 14.04
CA GLY A 161 11.90 -0.58 12.71
C GLY A 161 11.02 0.60 12.27
N LEU A 162 9.72 0.53 12.53
CA LEU A 162 8.79 1.63 12.22
C LEU A 162 9.03 2.87 13.10
N GLN A 163 9.47 2.69 14.35
CA GLN A 163 9.89 3.79 15.23
C GLN A 163 11.14 4.51 14.74
N GLU A 164 12.11 3.76 14.21
CA GLU A 164 13.29 4.34 13.56
C GLU A 164 12.86 5.23 12.38
N LEU A 165 11.97 4.75 11.50
CA LEU A 165 11.41 5.56 10.42
C LEU A 165 10.68 6.80 10.95
N GLN A 166 9.90 6.67 12.03
CA GLN A 166 9.24 7.80 12.67
C GLN A 166 10.23 8.84 13.19
N SER A 167 11.34 8.40 13.80
CA SER A 167 12.37 9.32 14.34
C SER A 167 13.06 10.13 13.24
N HIS A 168 13.08 9.61 12.00
CA HIS A 168 13.58 10.30 10.81
C HIS A 168 12.48 11.06 10.04
N GLY A 169 11.27 11.14 10.59
CA GLY A 169 10.15 11.88 9.99
C GLY A 169 9.53 11.22 8.77
N VAL A 170 9.84 9.95 8.49
CA VAL A 170 9.29 9.20 7.36
C VAL A 170 7.84 8.85 7.62
N VAL A 171 6.94 9.19 6.70
CA VAL A 171 5.56 8.67 6.68
C VAL A 171 5.55 7.35 5.93
N VAL A 172 4.97 6.34 6.52
CA VAL A 172 4.97 4.97 6.00
C VAL A 172 3.56 4.55 5.59
N MET A 173 3.37 4.16 4.35
CA MET A 173 2.22 3.37 3.91
C MET A 173 2.45 1.94 4.41
N TRP A 174 1.91 1.61 5.60
CA TRP A 174 2.10 0.31 6.26
C TRP A 174 1.11 -0.72 5.71
N ARG A 175 1.62 -1.78 5.10
CA ARG A 175 0.84 -2.83 4.42
C ARG A 175 1.04 -4.20 5.07
N PRO A 176 0.40 -4.44 6.24
CA PRO A 176 0.43 -5.76 6.89
C PRO A 176 -0.56 -6.73 6.25
N PHE A 177 -0.34 -8.03 6.44
CA PHE A 177 -1.30 -9.09 6.10
C PHE A 177 -1.89 -8.99 4.69
N HIS A 178 -1.10 -8.54 3.70
CA HIS A 178 -1.56 -8.46 2.33
C HIS A 178 -2.08 -9.81 1.82
N GLU A 179 -2.90 -9.78 0.78
CA GLU A 179 -3.46 -10.97 0.12
C GLU A 179 -4.24 -11.92 1.05
N MET A 180 -4.85 -11.39 2.11
CA MET A 180 -5.55 -12.16 3.16
C MET A 180 -6.73 -13.00 2.67
N ASN A 181 -7.23 -12.74 1.47
CA ASN A 181 -8.26 -13.53 0.79
C ASN A 181 -7.68 -14.63 -0.10
N GLY A 182 -6.36 -14.78 -0.13
CA GLY A 182 -5.63 -15.80 -0.87
C GLY A 182 -5.65 -17.18 -0.23
N ASN A 183 -4.72 -18.03 -0.62
CA ASN A 183 -4.58 -19.39 -0.12
C ASN A 183 -3.10 -19.84 -0.08
N TRP A 184 -2.17 -18.96 0.30
CA TRP A 184 -0.72 -19.24 0.29
C TRP A 184 0.05 -18.75 1.51
N PHE A 185 -0.50 -17.84 2.33
CA PHE A 185 0.12 -17.37 3.56
C PHE A 185 -0.57 -17.96 4.81
N TRP A 186 0.10 -17.97 5.95
CA TRP A 186 -0.48 -18.50 7.18
C TRP A 186 -1.67 -17.67 7.71
N TRP A 187 -1.74 -16.38 7.35
CA TRP A 187 -2.82 -15.48 7.77
C TRP A 187 -4.01 -15.46 6.80
N ASP A 188 -3.87 -16.01 5.59
CA ASP A 188 -4.91 -15.96 4.58
C ASP A 188 -5.98 -17.07 4.73
N GLY A 189 -7.14 -16.86 4.12
CA GLY A 189 -8.23 -17.83 4.10
C GLY A 189 -8.79 -18.20 5.49
N LYS A 190 -8.52 -17.41 6.51
CA LYS A 190 -8.95 -17.63 7.90
C LYS A 190 -10.38 -17.12 8.14
N ASP A 191 -10.93 -17.40 9.33
CA ASP A 191 -12.19 -16.79 9.73
C ASP A 191 -12.10 -15.27 9.70
N PRO A 192 -12.94 -14.58 8.91
CA PRO A 192 -12.85 -13.12 8.76
C PRO A 192 -13.07 -12.35 10.07
N LYS A 193 -13.85 -12.88 11.03
CA LYS A 193 -14.08 -12.21 12.31
C LYS A 193 -12.82 -12.23 13.16
N THR A 194 -12.13 -13.36 13.20
CA THR A 194 -10.87 -13.52 13.95
C THR A 194 -9.75 -12.73 13.28
N PHE A 195 -9.64 -12.76 11.95
CA PHE A 195 -8.68 -11.94 11.21
C PHE A 195 -8.85 -10.43 11.51
N LYS A 196 -10.08 -9.92 11.49
CA LYS A 196 -10.35 -8.51 11.82
C LYS A 196 -9.96 -8.15 13.26
N LYS A 197 -10.08 -9.09 14.20
CA LYS A 197 -9.57 -8.89 15.58
C LYS A 197 -8.05 -8.79 15.60
N LEU A 198 -7.36 -9.67 14.86
CA LEU A 198 -5.91 -9.66 14.76
C LEU A 198 -5.39 -8.35 14.13
N TRP A 199 -6.02 -7.88 13.04
CA TRP A 199 -5.71 -6.58 12.45
C TRP A 199 -5.86 -5.44 13.46
N ARG A 200 -6.99 -5.41 14.17
CA ARG A 200 -7.28 -4.36 15.17
C ARG A 200 -6.32 -4.41 16.35
N GLN A 201 -5.92 -5.61 16.79
CA GLN A 201 -4.90 -5.77 17.83
C GLN A 201 -3.56 -5.15 17.40
N MET A 202 -3.08 -5.45 16.18
CA MET A 202 -1.85 -4.84 15.63
C MET A 202 -1.99 -3.32 15.54
N PHE A 203 -3.12 -2.83 15.03
CA PHE A 203 -3.40 -1.40 14.93
C PHE A 203 -3.33 -0.71 16.30
N ASP A 204 -4.03 -1.22 17.29
CA ASP A 204 -4.06 -0.66 18.64
C ASP A 204 -2.68 -0.74 19.30
N TYR A 205 -1.97 -1.84 19.11
CA TYR A 205 -0.63 -2.01 19.63
C TYR A 205 0.36 -1.00 19.04
N PHE A 206 0.38 -0.83 17.73
CA PHE A 206 1.28 0.11 17.08
C PHE A 206 0.92 1.56 17.37
N THR A 207 -0.35 1.92 17.32
CA THR A 207 -0.77 3.32 17.46
C THR A 207 -0.84 3.78 18.91
N ARG A 208 -1.36 2.94 19.84
CA ARG A 208 -1.61 3.32 21.24
C ARG A 208 -0.47 2.92 22.17
N THR A 209 0.05 1.69 22.01
CA THR A 209 1.11 1.17 22.90
C THR A 209 2.48 1.63 22.45
N LYS A 210 2.79 1.54 21.15
CA LYS A 210 4.09 1.94 20.59
C LYS A 210 4.15 3.41 20.17
N GLY A 211 3.03 4.11 20.09
CA GLY A 211 2.98 5.53 19.73
C GLY A 211 3.41 5.84 18.31
N LEU A 212 3.19 4.91 17.37
CA LEU A 212 3.51 5.09 15.95
C LEU A 212 2.46 6.00 15.29
N ASN A 213 2.83 7.25 15.05
CA ASN A 213 1.96 8.31 14.53
C ASN A 213 2.27 8.69 13.08
N ASN A 214 3.18 7.94 12.44
CA ASN A 214 3.67 8.13 11.08
C ASN A 214 3.10 7.11 10.07
N LEU A 215 2.13 6.28 10.46
CA LEU A 215 1.62 5.19 9.63
C LEU A 215 0.31 5.58 8.93
N LEU A 216 0.22 5.27 7.63
CA LEU A 216 -1.01 5.15 6.85
C LEU A 216 -1.28 3.66 6.62
N TRP A 217 -2.37 3.15 7.13
CA TRP A 217 -2.72 1.73 7.12
C TRP A 217 -3.32 1.32 5.78
N VAL A 218 -2.70 0.35 5.10
CA VAL A 218 -3.05 -0.09 3.75
C VAL A 218 -3.70 -1.47 3.80
N TYR A 219 -4.95 -1.57 3.38
CA TYR A 219 -5.67 -2.83 3.19
C TYR A 219 -5.48 -3.32 1.75
N ALA A 220 -4.82 -4.45 1.56
CA ALA A 220 -4.36 -4.97 0.28
C ALA A 220 -4.74 -6.44 0.06
N PRO A 221 -5.99 -6.76 -0.31
CA PRO A 221 -6.34 -8.10 -0.75
C PRO A 221 -5.76 -8.42 -2.13
N ASN A 222 -5.53 -9.71 -2.41
CA ASN A 222 -5.30 -10.19 -3.76
C ASN A 222 -6.56 -10.00 -4.62
N HIS A 223 -6.40 -9.67 -5.90
CA HIS A 223 -7.54 -9.63 -6.81
C HIS A 223 -8.26 -10.98 -6.86
N GLY A 224 -9.57 -10.98 -7.05
CA GLY A 224 -10.37 -12.20 -7.04
C GLY A 224 -11.68 -12.02 -6.29
N THR A 225 -12.07 -13.04 -5.54
CA THR A 225 -13.29 -13.03 -4.72
C THR A 225 -13.00 -12.64 -3.27
N ASN A 226 -14.04 -12.22 -2.54
CA ASN A 226 -13.97 -11.91 -1.10
C ASN A 226 -13.00 -10.75 -0.74
N THR A 227 -12.74 -9.85 -1.67
CA THR A 227 -11.77 -8.76 -1.49
C THR A 227 -12.14 -7.77 -0.38
N ALA A 228 -13.42 -7.63 -0.02
CA ALA A 228 -13.86 -6.78 1.09
C ALA A 228 -14.25 -7.54 2.37
N VAL A 229 -14.25 -8.88 2.34
CA VAL A 229 -14.74 -9.71 3.47
C VAL A 229 -13.89 -9.54 4.73
N TYR A 230 -12.59 -9.34 4.55
CA TYR A 230 -11.60 -9.19 5.63
C TYR A 230 -11.42 -7.75 6.10
N TYR A 231 -12.10 -6.77 5.48
CA TYR A 231 -11.93 -5.35 5.78
C TYR A 231 -12.22 -5.06 7.26
N PRO A 232 -11.24 -4.52 8.01
CA PRO A 232 -11.35 -4.37 9.48
C PRO A 232 -12.24 -3.20 9.91
N GLY A 233 -12.60 -2.33 8.96
CA GLY A 233 -13.44 -1.15 9.17
C GLY A 233 -12.72 0.17 8.93
N ASN A 234 -13.49 1.22 8.66
CA ASN A 234 -12.97 2.54 8.23
C ASN A 234 -12.03 3.21 9.23
N HIS A 235 -12.14 2.87 10.53
CA HIS A 235 -11.31 3.43 11.60
C HIS A 235 -9.94 2.74 11.74
N TYR A 236 -9.64 1.75 10.88
CA TYR A 236 -8.42 0.94 10.95
C TYR A 236 -7.66 0.92 9.62
N VAL A 237 -8.10 1.70 8.64
CA VAL A 237 -7.53 1.72 7.28
C VAL A 237 -7.55 3.15 6.74
N ASP A 238 -6.48 3.52 6.05
CA ASP A 238 -6.31 4.81 5.39
C ASP A 238 -6.37 4.71 3.87
N LEU A 239 -5.78 3.66 3.31
CA LEU A 239 -5.69 3.38 1.88
C LEU A 239 -6.17 1.95 1.62
N VAL A 240 -6.73 1.72 0.45
CA VAL A 240 -7.13 0.39 0.00
C VAL A 240 -6.52 0.08 -1.36
N GLY A 241 -6.31 -1.20 -1.65
CA GLY A 241 -5.79 -1.57 -2.96
C GLY A 241 -6.09 -3.01 -3.33
N LEU A 242 -5.48 -3.44 -4.44
CA LEU A 242 -5.47 -4.83 -4.91
C LEU A 242 -4.05 -5.19 -5.31
N ASP A 243 -3.65 -6.40 -4.97
CA ASP A 243 -2.48 -7.05 -5.54
C ASP A 243 -2.94 -7.83 -6.78
N ALA A 244 -2.37 -7.51 -7.95
CA ALA A 244 -2.81 -8.07 -9.23
C ALA A 244 -1.64 -8.51 -10.10
N TYR A 245 -1.62 -9.79 -10.48
CA TYR A 245 -0.60 -10.39 -11.33
C TYR A 245 -1.23 -10.91 -12.63
N THR A 246 -1.25 -10.06 -13.65
CA THR A 246 -1.90 -10.32 -14.95
C THR A 246 -1.39 -9.37 -16.03
N ASP A 247 -1.46 -9.81 -17.30
CA ASP A 247 -1.23 -8.93 -18.45
C ASP A 247 -2.45 -8.07 -18.82
N PHE A 248 -3.63 -8.47 -18.34
CA PHE A 248 -4.89 -7.85 -18.74
C PHE A 248 -5.38 -6.92 -17.65
N VAL A 249 -5.33 -5.60 -17.91
CA VAL A 249 -5.75 -4.56 -16.96
C VAL A 249 -7.20 -4.16 -17.26
N ASP A 250 -8.11 -5.09 -16.99
CA ASP A 250 -9.55 -4.92 -17.15
C ASP A 250 -10.34 -5.61 -16.03
N THR A 251 -11.64 -5.34 -15.95
CA THR A 251 -12.51 -5.86 -14.89
C THR A 251 -12.90 -7.34 -15.06
N GLN A 252 -12.55 -7.97 -16.17
CA GLN A 252 -12.77 -9.41 -16.39
C GLN A 252 -11.63 -10.23 -15.79
N HIS A 253 -10.41 -9.68 -15.78
CA HIS A 253 -9.22 -10.34 -15.30
C HIS A 253 -8.83 -9.87 -13.87
N ILE A 254 -9.06 -8.59 -13.52
CA ILE A 254 -8.82 -8.07 -12.17
C ILE A 254 -10.16 -7.99 -11.43
N LEU A 255 -10.56 -9.13 -10.87
CA LEU A 255 -11.81 -9.25 -10.11
C LEU A 255 -11.70 -8.57 -8.73
N GLY A 256 -12.86 -8.25 -8.12
CA GLY A 256 -12.92 -7.69 -6.77
C GLY A 256 -12.76 -6.17 -6.69
N TYR A 257 -12.39 -5.49 -7.79
CA TYR A 257 -12.28 -4.03 -7.80
C TYR A 257 -13.56 -3.35 -7.31
N ALA A 258 -14.72 -3.76 -7.81
CA ALA A 258 -15.99 -3.15 -7.45
C ALA A 258 -16.31 -3.27 -5.94
N GLU A 259 -15.84 -4.31 -5.26
CA GLU A 259 -15.99 -4.48 -3.81
C GLU A 259 -15.11 -3.50 -3.04
N VAL A 260 -13.82 -3.43 -3.40
CA VAL A 260 -12.83 -2.56 -2.72
C VAL A 260 -13.07 -1.09 -3.06
N ALA A 261 -13.46 -0.79 -4.31
CA ALA A 261 -13.74 0.58 -4.75
C ALA A 261 -14.97 1.23 -4.09
N ARG A 262 -15.85 0.47 -3.42
CA ARG A 262 -16.95 1.01 -2.60
C ARG A 262 -16.48 1.51 -1.24
N LEU A 263 -15.30 1.11 -0.79
CA LEU A 263 -14.74 1.58 0.46
C LEU A 263 -14.35 3.07 0.32
N PRO A 264 -14.64 3.92 1.32
CA PRO A 264 -14.43 5.37 1.23
C PRO A 264 -12.96 5.74 1.50
N LYS A 265 -12.04 5.14 0.75
CA LYS A 265 -10.59 5.31 0.89
C LYS A 265 -9.96 5.47 -0.49
N PRO A 266 -8.85 6.21 -0.63
CA PRO A 266 -8.08 6.24 -1.87
C PRO A 266 -7.65 4.82 -2.27
N PHE A 267 -7.82 4.50 -3.55
CA PHE A 267 -7.54 3.16 -4.09
C PHE A 267 -6.26 3.15 -4.94
N GLY A 268 -5.49 2.06 -4.86
CA GLY A 268 -4.37 1.79 -5.74
C GLY A 268 -4.14 0.31 -6.02
N PHE A 269 -3.24 0.01 -6.96
CA PHE A 269 -2.66 -1.32 -7.08
C PHE A 269 -1.49 -1.42 -6.11
N THR A 270 -1.69 -2.15 -5.02
CA THR A 270 -0.71 -2.31 -3.95
C THR A 270 0.43 -3.24 -4.33
N GLU A 271 0.18 -4.13 -5.30
CA GLU A 271 1.17 -4.83 -6.12
C GLU A 271 0.63 -4.97 -7.54
N PHE A 272 1.50 -4.78 -8.52
CA PHE A 272 1.22 -5.12 -9.91
C PHE A 272 2.40 -5.89 -10.50
N GLY A 273 2.09 -7.06 -11.09
CA GLY A 273 3.06 -7.86 -11.81
C GLY A 273 2.51 -8.32 -13.16
N PRO A 274 3.10 -7.90 -14.30
CA PRO A 274 2.73 -8.46 -15.60
C PRO A 274 3.12 -9.92 -15.70
N HIS A 275 2.55 -10.63 -16.68
CA HIS A 275 2.76 -12.06 -16.98
C HIS A 275 2.34 -13.03 -15.86
N GLY A 276 1.58 -12.55 -14.88
CA GLY A 276 1.17 -13.33 -13.72
C GLY A 276 2.37 -13.84 -12.89
N PRO A 277 2.13 -14.71 -11.90
CA PRO A 277 3.21 -15.22 -11.05
C PRO A 277 4.11 -16.25 -11.75
N ALA A 278 3.66 -16.89 -12.84
CA ALA A 278 4.29 -18.09 -13.39
C ALA A 278 5.34 -17.81 -14.48
N ASN A 279 5.20 -16.79 -15.31
CA ASN A 279 6.05 -16.67 -16.51
C ASN A 279 6.28 -15.22 -17.00
N PRO A 280 7.01 -14.39 -16.30
CA PRO A 280 7.36 -13.06 -16.76
C PRO A 280 8.50 -13.10 -17.78
N GLN A 281 8.22 -12.55 -18.95
CA GLN A 281 9.17 -12.48 -20.06
C GLN A 281 10.00 -11.17 -20.06
N GLY A 282 9.54 -10.12 -19.37
CA GLY A 282 10.19 -8.82 -19.39
C GLY A 282 9.91 -8.00 -20.66
N ASP A 283 8.81 -8.29 -21.33
CA ASP A 283 8.37 -7.63 -22.58
C ASP A 283 7.00 -6.95 -22.45
N TYR A 284 6.45 -6.88 -21.24
CA TYR A 284 5.17 -6.25 -21.01
C TYR A 284 5.20 -4.74 -21.31
N ASP A 285 4.22 -4.29 -22.06
CA ASP A 285 4.05 -2.89 -22.43
C ASP A 285 3.29 -2.11 -21.33
N TYR A 286 4.01 -1.29 -20.57
CA TYR A 286 3.41 -0.50 -19.48
C TYR A 286 2.47 0.63 -19.96
N LEU A 287 2.45 0.99 -21.25
CA LEU A 287 1.36 1.84 -21.78
C LEU A 287 0.02 1.11 -21.76
N GLN A 288 0.00 -0.22 -21.95
CA GLN A 288 -1.22 -1.02 -21.81
C GLN A 288 -1.73 -1.00 -20.35
N PHE A 289 -0.83 -1.06 -19.37
CA PHE A 289 -1.20 -0.88 -17.96
C PHE A 289 -1.89 0.47 -17.74
N LEU A 290 -1.26 1.57 -18.18
CA LEU A 290 -1.82 2.90 -18.01
C LEU A 290 -3.20 3.04 -18.68
N GLN A 291 -3.33 2.58 -19.93
CA GLN A 291 -4.59 2.62 -20.69
C GLN A 291 -5.68 1.79 -19.99
N GLY A 292 -5.33 0.60 -19.52
CA GLY A 292 -6.24 -0.27 -18.78
C GLY A 292 -6.73 0.37 -17.47
N VAL A 293 -5.82 0.99 -16.71
CA VAL A 293 -6.17 1.73 -15.48
C VAL A 293 -7.11 2.90 -15.79
N GLN A 294 -6.81 3.69 -16.82
CA GLN A 294 -7.64 4.82 -17.22
C GLN A 294 -9.05 4.40 -17.62
N ALA A 295 -9.15 3.30 -18.37
CA ALA A 295 -10.43 2.82 -18.90
C ALA A 295 -11.29 2.10 -17.85
N ASN A 296 -10.68 1.31 -16.97
CA ASN A 296 -11.41 0.33 -16.17
C ASN A 296 -11.35 0.58 -14.65
N PHE A 297 -10.35 1.35 -14.17
CA PHE A 297 -10.10 1.54 -12.73
C PHE A 297 -10.00 3.02 -12.36
N PRO A 298 -11.06 3.83 -12.57
CA PRO A 298 -10.99 5.29 -12.50
C PRO A 298 -10.69 5.87 -11.10
N ARG A 299 -10.77 5.05 -10.05
CA ARG A 299 -10.41 5.48 -8.69
C ARG A 299 -8.93 5.31 -8.35
N THR A 300 -8.13 4.73 -9.26
CA THR A 300 -6.72 4.45 -8.99
C THR A 300 -5.92 5.74 -8.87
N VAL A 301 -5.21 5.90 -7.75
CA VAL A 301 -4.34 7.05 -7.47
C VAL A 301 -2.88 6.67 -7.22
N PHE A 302 -2.55 5.37 -7.11
CA PHE A 302 -1.19 4.87 -7.06
C PHE A 302 -1.09 3.44 -7.56
N PHE A 303 0.09 3.02 -7.96
CA PHE A 303 0.42 1.62 -8.19
C PHE A 303 1.84 1.32 -7.73
N MET A 304 2.09 0.05 -7.38
CA MET A 304 3.39 -0.49 -7.03
C MET A 304 3.74 -1.62 -7.98
N SER A 305 4.67 -1.39 -8.92
CA SER A 305 5.23 -2.48 -9.70
C SER A 305 6.08 -3.38 -8.80
N TRP A 306 5.89 -4.71 -8.91
CA TRP A 306 6.66 -5.66 -8.11
C TRP A 306 8.12 -5.72 -8.56
N ASN A 307 8.99 -6.35 -7.78
CA ASN A 307 10.44 -6.39 -8.05
C ASN A 307 10.85 -7.41 -9.12
N ALA A 308 12.15 -7.54 -9.32
CA ALA A 308 12.78 -8.47 -10.25
C ALA A 308 12.18 -8.37 -11.66
N LYS A 309 11.75 -9.46 -12.20
CA LYS A 309 11.21 -9.62 -13.56
C LYS A 309 9.92 -8.83 -13.83
N TRP A 310 9.14 -8.50 -12.81
CA TRP A 310 7.92 -7.70 -12.94
C TRP A 310 8.15 -6.19 -12.91
N SER A 311 9.39 -5.78 -12.55
CA SER A 311 9.71 -4.38 -12.33
C SER A 311 9.59 -3.51 -13.58
N LEU A 312 9.41 -2.22 -13.37
CA LEU A 312 9.50 -1.20 -14.42
C LEU A 312 10.83 -1.29 -15.18
N ALA A 313 11.94 -1.61 -14.50
CA ALA A 313 13.26 -1.76 -15.14
C ALA A 313 13.37 -2.94 -16.11
N ARG A 314 12.48 -3.91 -16.06
CA ARG A 314 12.56 -5.16 -16.86
C ARG A 314 11.54 -5.23 -17.98
N ASN A 315 10.69 -4.22 -18.13
CA ASN A 315 9.59 -4.21 -19.09
C ASN A 315 9.69 -3.06 -20.09
N THR A 316 8.77 -2.96 -21.05
CA THR A 316 8.83 -2.05 -22.18
C THR A 316 7.92 -0.84 -22.01
N ASN A 317 8.14 0.21 -22.81
CA ASN A 317 7.34 1.45 -22.87
C ASN A 317 7.15 2.17 -21.52
N VAL A 318 8.02 1.88 -20.55
CA VAL A 318 7.97 2.48 -19.21
C VAL A 318 8.20 4.00 -19.27
N THR A 319 9.14 4.47 -20.10
CA THR A 319 9.38 5.91 -20.30
C THR A 319 8.11 6.60 -20.80
N GLY A 320 7.47 6.06 -21.84
CA GLY A 320 6.21 6.63 -22.36
C GLY A 320 5.08 6.64 -21.33
N MET A 321 5.00 5.64 -20.47
CA MET A 321 4.06 5.64 -19.35
C MET A 321 4.39 6.75 -18.35
N LEU A 322 5.67 6.83 -17.88
CA LEU A 322 6.09 7.79 -16.87
C LEU A 322 6.05 9.25 -17.37
N ASP A 323 6.20 9.49 -18.68
CA ASP A 323 6.04 10.79 -19.33
C ASP A 323 4.58 11.23 -19.45
N SER A 324 3.62 10.32 -19.26
CA SER A 324 2.20 10.65 -19.39
C SER A 324 1.80 11.79 -18.45
N PRO A 325 1.01 12.77 -18.91
CA PRO A 325 0.50 13.84 -18.06
C PRO A 325 -0.37 13.33 -16.89
N TRP A 326 -0.82 12.08 -16.94
CA TRP A 326 -1.58 11.45 -15.87
C TRP A 326 -0.72 10.95 -14.71
N MET A 327 0.56 10.69 -14.99
CA MET A 327 1.50 10.17 -14.00
C MET A 327 2.01 11.24 -13.04
N VAL A 328 2.28 10.82 -11.81
CA VAL A 328 3.00 11.57 -10.79
C VAL A 328 4.26 10.78 -10.44
N ASN A 329 5.41 11.31 -10.78
CA ASN A 329 6.71 10.79 -10.40
C ASN A 329 7.26 11.55 -9.19
N ARG A 330 8.40 11.13 -8.61
CA ARG A 330 8.96 11.76 -7.41
C ARG A 330 9.11 13.29 -7.54
N ASN A 331 9.62 13.75 -8.69
CA ASN A 331 9.84 15.18 -8.93
C ASN A 331 8.55 16.00 -9.12
N ASP A 332 7.41 15.34 -9.32
CA ASP A 332 6.08 15.96 -9.41
C ASP A 332 5.39 16.12 -8.04
N LEU A 333 5.95 15.51 -6.99
CA LEU A 333 5.39 15.58 -5.65
C LEU A 333 5.48 17.02 -5.10
N PRO A 334 4.48 17.48 -4.34
CA PRO A 334 4.53 18.79 -3.71
C PRO A 334 5.77 18.94 -2.82
N LYS A 335 6.45 20.08 -2.92
CA LYS A 335 7.60 20.39 -2.06
C LYS A 335 7.18 20.32 -0.59
N GLY A 336 7.97 19.63 0.23
CA GLY A 336 7.73 19.45 1.66
C GLY A 336 6.67 18.39 2.02
N LEU A 337 6.08 17.69 1.05
CA LEU A 337 5.22 16.53 1.31
C LEU A 337 6.03 15.38 1.91
N ALA A 338 7.17 15.08 1.29
CA ALA A 338 8.19 14.17 1.77
C ALA A 338 9.53 14.91 1.93
N GLY A 339 10.50 14.28 2.58
CA GLY A 339 11.81 14.88 2.82
C GLY A 339 11.87 15.74 4.10
N ASN A 340 13.08 16.15 4.44
CA ASN A 340 13.28 17.15 5.47
C ASN A 340 12.97 18.53 4.89
N PRO A 341 12.35 19.45 5.69
CA PRO A 341 12.03 20.80 5.26
C PRO A 341 13.25 21.61 4.92
#